data_c67aab13a0d0256576c644cbc827994e
#
_entry.id   c67aab13a0d0256576c644cbc827994e
#
_cell.length_a   1.000
_cell.length_b   1.000
_cell.length_c   1.000
_cell.angle_alpha   90.00
_cell.angle_beta   90.00
_cell.angle_gamma   90.00
#
_symmetry.space_group_name_H-M   'P 1'
#
loop_
_entity.id
_entity.type
_entity.pdbx_description
1 polymer ?
#
loop_
_entity_poly.entity_id
_entity_poly.type
_entity_poly.pdbx_seq_one_letter_code
_entity_poly.pdbx_strand_id
1 'polypeptide(L)'
;MASQKVEIHTRPINVQNIGLLKEINAATLPVSYAEKFYTDIVKTPKEITHYAYSGSVCIGAICCRVETEVSGKEDKSRVYIMTLGVLAPYRNRGVGRELLEGVLEHVDTQMSSVSSIYLHVWVKNKEAMRFYEKFDFVEKETVQGYYKRVSPPDAIIWERNRKVEKSVVRAAAAY
;
A
#
# COMPACT_ATOMS: atom_id res chain seq x y z
N MET A 1 18.48 -23.61 -4.60
CA MET A 1 18.74 -23.13 -3.23
C MET A 1 17.45 -22.55 -2.67
N ALA A 2 16.91 -23.11 -1.60
CA ALA A 2 15.72 -22.59 -0.97
C ALA A 2 16.00 -21.17 -0.47
N SER A 3 15.22 -20.18 -0.90
CA SER A 3 15.31 -18.82 -0.41
C SER A 3 14.97 -18.86 1.08
N GLN A 4 15.92 -18.59 1.96
CA GLN A 4 15.67 -18.48 3.39
C GLN A 4 14.57 -17.42 3.61
N LYS A 5 13.50 -17.84 4.28
CA LYS A 5 12.39 -16.95 4.65
C LYS A 5 12.98 -15.86 5.54
N VAL A 6 12.83 -14.61 5.13
CA VAL A 6 13.25 -13.46 5.94
C VAL A 6 12.25 -13.30 7.07
N GLU A 7 12.72 -13.24 8.32
CA GLU A 7 11.87 -12.86 9.44
C GLU A 7 11.59 -11.37 9.33
N ILE A 8 10.31 -11.01 9.23
CA ILE A 8 9.87 -9.64 9.00
C ILE A 8 9.05 -9.19 10.20
N HIS A 9 9.34 -7.99 10.69
CA HIS A 9 8.49 -7.30 11.65
C HIS A 9 8.27 -5.85 11.20
N THR A 10 7.13 -5.29 11.57
CA THR A 10 6.76 -3.94 11.17
C THR A 10 7.00 -2.94 12.30
N ARG A 11 7.31 -1.69 11.92
CA ARG A 11 7.44 -0.55 12.85
C ARG A 11 6.75 0.69 12.29
N PRO A 12 6.13 1.51 13.13
CA PRO A 12 5.46 2.72 12.68
C PRO A 12 6.46 3.75 12.11
N ILE A 13 6.00 4.50 11.12
CA ILE A 13 6.68 5.69 10.62
C ILE A 13 6.26 6.87 11.51
N ASN A 14 7.22 7.66 11.97
CA ASN A 14 7.00 8.81 12.83
C ASN A 14 8.06 9.91 12.59
N VAL A 15 7.93 11.03 13.28
CA VAL A 15 8.81 12.18 13.11
C VAL A 15 10.28 11.89 13.45
N GLN A 16 10.55 10.94 14.35
CA GLN A 16 11.92 10.57 14.76
C GLN A 16 12.63 9.71 13.71
N ASN A 17 11.90 8.94 12.92
CA ASN A 17 12.48 8.01 11.96
C ASN A 17 12.16 8.32 10.48
N ILE A 18 11.51 9.45 10.19
CA ILE A 18 11.10 9.81 8.83
C ILE A 18 12.27 9.94 7.84
N GLY A 19 13.47 10.25 8.32
CA GLY A 19 14.68 10.29 7.50
C GLY A 19 14.95 8.95 6.80
N LEU A 20 14.68 7.85 7.49
CA LEU A 20 14.84 6.51 6.93
C LEU A 20 13.89 6.25 5.76
N LEU A 21 12.67 6.82 5.78
CA LEU A 21 11.74 6.72 4.64
C LEU A 21 12.29 7.42 3.39
N LYS A 22 12.98 8.55 3.55
CA LYS A 22 13.63 9.24 2.44
C LYS A 22 14.69 8.34 1.78
N GLU A 23 15.49 7.65 2.59
CA GLU A 23 16.51 6.72 2.10
C GLU A 23 15.88 5.49 1.40
N ILE A 24 14.86 4.88 1.99
CA ILE A 24 14.12 3.76 1.38
C ILE A 24 13.49 4.18 0.05
N ASN A 25 12.80 5.31 0.00
CA ASN A 25 12.17 5.80 -1.22
C ASN A 25 13.20 6.10 -2.32
N ALA A 26 14.30 6.76 -1.96
CA ALA A 26 15.39 7.06 -2.91
C ALA A 26 16.03 5.78 -3.48
N ALA A 27 16.14 4.72 -2.67
CA ALA A 27 16.74 3.45 -3.08
C ALA A 27 15.79 2.53 -3.87
N THR A 28 14.47 2.72 -3.74
CA THR A 28 13.49 1.74 -4.23
C THR A 28 12.54 2.27 -5.30
N LEU A 29 12.35 3.59 -5.37
CA LEU A 29 11.37 4.22 -6.26
C LEU A 29 12.05 5.09 -7.33
N PRO A 30 11.51 5.10 -8.56
CA PRO A 30 12.10 5.87 -9.68
C PRO A 30 11.76 7.38 -9.62
N VAL A 31 10.95 7.79 -8.65
CA VAL A 31 10.49 9.16 -8.47
C VAL A 31 10.87 9.70 -7.10
N SER A 32 11.18 10.98 -7.03
CA SER A 32 11.43 11.69 -5.76
C SER A 32 10.16 12.38 -5.28
N TYR A 33 9.98 12.41 -3.96
CA TYR A 33 8.84 13.04 -3.30
C TYR A 33 9.24 14.38 -2.69
N ALA A 34 8.32 15.36 -2.76
CA ALA A 34 8.52 16.66 -2.13
C ALA A 34 8.49 16.54 -0.60
N GLU A 35 9.07 17.50 0.10
CA GLU A 35 9.13 17.53 1.56
C GLU A 35 7.74 17.44 2.22
N LYS A 36 6.72 18.02 1.56
CA LYS A 36 5.33 17.94 2.00
C LYS A 36 4.84 16.49 2.14
N PHE A 37 5.24 15.56 1.28
CA PHE A 37 4.91 14.15 1.41
C PHE A 37 5.35 13.59 2.76
N TYR A 38 6.60 13.89 3.17
CA TYR A 38 7.16 13.37 4.42
C TYR A 38 6.55 14.02 5.66
N THR A 39 6.16 15.29 5.58
CA THR A 39 5.45 15.96 6.69
C THR A 39 4.02 15.51 6.85
N ASP A 40 3.38 15.06 5.79
CA ASP A 40 2.00 14.58 5.84
C ASP A 40 1.91 13.10 6.22
N ILE A 41 2.84 12.27 5.75
CA ILE A 41 2.79 10.82 5.98
C ILE A 41 2.89 10.44 7.46
N VAL A 42 3.61 11.21 8.28
CA VAL A 42 3.73 10.95 9.72
C VAL A 42 2.42 11.18 10.49
N LYS A 43 1.42 11.79 9.85
CA LYS A 43 0.09 12.04 10.42
C LYS A 43 -0.92 10.94 10.06
N THR A 44 -0.53 10.00 9.18
CA THR A 44 -1.40 8.91 8.75
C THR A 44 -1.45 7.79 9.79
N PRO A 45 -2.52 6.97 9.82
CA PRO A 45 -2.59 5.83 10.72
C PRO A 45 -1.42 4.86 10.51
N LYS A 46 -0.78 4.47 11.61
CA LYS A 46 0.39 3.55 11.59
C LYS A 46 0.06 2.16 11.05
N GLU A 47 -1.20 1.79 11.07
CA GLU A 47 -1.71 0.50 10.60
C GLU A 47 -1.68 0.40 9.06
N ILE A 48 -1.73 1.55 8.37
CA ILE A 48 -1.65 1.61 6.90
C ILE A 48 -0.37 2.27 6.40
N THR A 49 0.55 2.67 7.31
CA THR A 49 1.81 3.34 6.98
C THR A 49 2.89 2.90 7.95
N HIS A 50 3.79 2.03 7.48
CA HIS A 50 4.81 1.43 8.34
C HIS A 50 6.02 0.90 7.56
N TYR A 51 7.10 0.67 8.28
CA TYR A 51 8.31 -0.01 7.80
C TYR A 51 8.23 -1.52 7.94
N ALA A 52 9.00 -2.23 7.11
CA ALA A 52 9.40 -3.61 7.32
C ALA A 52 10.86 -3.70 7.74
N TYR A 53 11.14 -4.48 8.76
CA TYR A 53 12.48 -4.75 9.28
C TYR A 53 12.80 -6.24 9.25
N SER A 54 14.09 -6.54 9.03
CA SER A 54 14.68 -7.85 9.30
C SER A 54 15.79 -7.65 10.34
N GLY A 55 15.58 -8.14 11.56
CA GLY A 55 16.43 -7.79 12.69
C GLY A 55 16.42 -6.28 12.93
N SER A 56 17.60 -5.64 12.90
CA SER A 56 17.74 -4.19 13.06
C SER A 56 17.71 -3.40 11.74
N VAL A 57 17.66 -4.07 10.59
CA VAL A 57 17.76 -3.45 9.28
C VAL A 57 16.38 -3.14 8.73
N CYS A 58 16.12 -1.89 8.37
CA CYS A 58 14.93 -1.52 7.61
C CYS A 58 15.10 -1.97 6.15
N ILE A 59 14.16 -2.78 5.67
CA ILE A 59 14.24 -3.43 4.36
C ILE A 59 13.17 -3.00 3.38
N GLY A 60 12.19 -2.23 3.84
CA GLY A 60 11.10 -1.72 3.01
C GLY A 60 10.12 -0.86 3.78
N ALA A 61 9.18 -0.26 3.06
CA ALA A 61 8.11 0.55 3.63
C ALA A 61 6.88 0.55 2.73
N ILE A 62 5.72 0.72 3.35
CA ILE A 62 4.46 1.04 2.68
C ILE A 62 3.91 2.34 3.26
N CYS A 63 3.44 3.23 2.39
CA CYS A 63 2.82 4.50 2.78
C CYS A 63 1.48 4.63 2.10
N CYS A 64 0.43 4.78 2.90
CA CYS A 64 -0.93 4.98 2.44
C CYS A 64 -1.52 6.26 3.04
N ARG A 65 -2.59 6.74 2.43
CA ARG A 65 -3.45 7.79 3.00
C ARG A 65 -4.91 7.46 2.76
N VAL A 66 -5.76 7.97 3.63
CA VAL A 66 -7.22 7.91 3.46
C VAL A 66 -7.65 9.14 2.68
N GLU A 67 -8.45 8.92 1.64
CA GLU A 67 -9.07 9.97 0.83
C GLU A 67 -10.58 9.85 0.97
N THR A 68 -11.24 10.96 1.32
CA THR A 68 -12.69 11.00 1.44
C THR A 68 -13.29 11.65 0.21
N GLU A 69 -14.15 10.94 -0.49
CA GLU A 69 -14.94 11.48 -1.58
C GLU A 69 -16.22 12.09 -0.99
N VAL A 70 -16.32 13.42 -1.06
CA VAL A 70 -17.54 14.14 -0.66
C VAL A 70 -18.53 14.08 -1.82
N SER A 71 -19.40 13.09 -1.85
CA SER A 71 -20.41 12.91 -2.91
C SER A 71 -21.86 13.00 -2.40
N GLY A 72 -22.14 13.91 -1.52
CA GLY A 72 -23.51 14.45 -1.23
C GLY A 72 -24.53 13.51 -0.60
N LYS A 73 -24.35 12.20 -0.48
CA LYS A 73 -25.30 11.28 0.16
C LYS A 73 -24.66 10.29 1.16
N GLU A 74 -23.43 9.88 0.94
CA GLU A 74 -22.65 9.07 1.87
C GLU A 74 -21.19 9.41 1.66
N ASP A 75 -20.48 9.80 2.72
CA ASP A 75 -19.04 9.98 2.68
C ASP A 75 -18.36 8.62 2.49
N LYS A 76 -17.91 8.34 1.27
CA LYS A 76 -17.13 7.15 0.98
C LYS A 76 -15.66 7.51 1.02
N SER A 77 -14.90 6.73 1.77
CA SER A 77 -13.45 6.88 1.81
C SER A 77 -12.79 5.79 0.98
N ARG A 78 -11.62 6.11 0.43
CA ARG A 78 -10.72 5.15 -0.23
C ARG A 78 -9.35 5.24 0.42
N VAL A 79 -8.61 4.13 0.41
CA VAL A 79 -7.19 4.13 0.78
C VAL A 79 -6.36 4.20 -0.49
N TYR A 80 -5.49 5.20 -0.56
CA TYR A 80 -4.51 5.36 -1.63
C TYR A 80 -3.14 4.85 -1.18
N ILE A 81 -2.62 3.84 -1.86
CA ILE A 81 -1.24 3.38 -1.66
C ILE A 81 -0.33 4.34 -2.43
N MET A 82 0.39 5.19 -1.70
CA MET A 82 1.27 6.20 -2.28
C MET A 82 2.61 5.59 -2.68
N THR A 83 3.18 4.75 -1.82
CA THR A 83 4.45 4.06 -2.04
C THR A 83 4.43 2.66 -1.45
N LEU A 84 5.08 1.73 -2.13
CA LEU A 84 5.47 0.42 -1.63
C LEU A 84 6.86 0.12 -2.18
N GLY A 85 7.85 0.14 -1.32
CA GLY A 85 9.25 -0.05 -1.69
C GLY A 85 9.91 -1.15 -0.87
N VAL A 86 10.70 -2.01 -1.53
CA VAL A 86 11.51 -3.05 -0.89
C VAL A 86 12.92 -2.96 -1.45
N LEU A 87 13.92 -2.93 -0.57
CA LEU A 87 15.34 -2.91 -0.95
C LEU A 87 15.68 -4.12 -1.84
N ALA A 88 16.44 -3.89 -2.90
CA ALA A 88 16.74 -4.88 -3.93
C ALA A 88 17.19 -6.25 -3.38
N PRO A 89 18.10 -6.34 -2.37
CA PRO A 89 18.54 -7.64 -1.83
C PRO A 89 17.43 -8.44 -1.12
N TYR A 90 16.32 -7.80 -0.77
CA TYR A 90 15.21 -8.38 -0.03
C TYR A 90 13.95 -8.61 -0.87
N ARG A 91 14.00 -8.27 -2.17
CA ARG A 91 12.89 -8.54 -3.11
C ARG A 91 12.71 -10.04 -3.32
N ASN A 92 11.49 -10.43 -3.72
CA ASN A 92 11.09 -11.82 -3.94
C ASN A 92 11.24 -12.75 -2.71
N ARG A 93 11.27 -12.16 -1.50
CA ARG A 93 11.35 -12.88 -0.22
C ARG A 93 10.13 -12.68 0.66
N GLY A 94 9.03 -12.20 0.09
CA GLY A 94 7.76 -12.00 0.79
C GLY A 94 7.59 -10.64 1.48
N VAL A 95 8.61 -9.75 1.48
CA VAL A 95 8.54 -8.45 2.18
C VAL A 95 7.41 -7.57 1.67
N GLY A 96 7.29 -7.41 0.35
CA GLY A 96 6.19 -6.61 -0.24
C GLY A 96 4.82 -7.20 0.04
N ARG A 97 4.72 -8.55 0.07
CA ARG A 97 3.51 -9.27 0.48
C ARG A 97 3.12 -8.91 1.91
N GLU A 98 4.03 -9.07 2.86
CA GLU A 98 3.79 -8.80 4.28
C GLU A 98 3.33 -7.36 4.53
N LEU A 99 4.00 -6.38 3.88
CA LEU A 99 3.62 -4.98 3.96
C LEU A 99 2.21 -4.73 3.44
N LEU A 100 1.87 -5.30 2.29
CA LEU A 100 0.55 -5.09 1.67
C LEU A 100 -0.55 -5.84 2.42
N GLU A 101 -0.33 -7.11 2.79
CA GLU A 101 -1.30 -7.93 3.52
C GLU A 101 -1.70 -7.28 4.85
N GLY A 102 -0.75 -6.69 5.59
CA GLY A 102 -1.05 -5.97 6.84
C GLY A 102 -1.99 -4.78 6.62
N VAL A 103 -1.79 -4.01 5.54
CA VAL A 103 -2.70 -2.91 5.18
C VAL A 103 -4.08 -3.44 4.77
N LEU A 104 -4.12 -4.47 3.91
CA LEU A 104 -5.38 -5.04 3.42
C LEU A 104 -6.23 -5.61 4.57
N GLU A 105 -5.61 -6.36 5.48
CA GLU A 105 -6.28 -6.93 6.66
C GLU A 105 -6.86 -5.82 7.54
N HIS A 106 -6.08 -4.78 7.84
CA HIS A 106 -6.57 -3.66 8.64
C HIS A 106 -7.74 -2.94 7.96
N VAL A 107 -7.66 -2.67 6.66
CA VAL A 107 -8.74 -2.03 5.91
C VAL A 107 -9.99 -2.90 5.90
N ASP A 108 -9.85 -4.20 5.62
CA ASP A 108 -10.98 -5.12 5.53
C ASP A 108 -11.71 -5.30 6.86
N THR A 109 -10.97 -5.31 7.98
CA THR A 109 -11.52 -5.63 9.31
C THR A 109 -11.86 -4.40 10.16
N GLN A 110 -11.11 -3.29 10.04
CA GLN A 110 -11.21 -2.15 10.96
C GLN A 110 -11.72 -0.86 10.29
N MET A 111 -11.68 -0.74 8.96
CA MET A 111 -12.02 0.51 8.28
C MET A 111 -13.36 0.41 7.51
N SER A 112 -14.47 0.34 8.24
CA SER A 112 -15.81 0.13 7.66
C SER A 112 -16.26 1.24 6.70
N SER A 113 -15.77 2.47 6.85
CA SER A 113 -16.05 3.61 5.96
C SER A 113 -15.28 3.56 4.63
N VAL A 114 -14.24 2.71 4.54
CA VAL A 114 -13.46 2.56 3.32
C VAL A 114 -14.17 1.61 2.35
N SER A 115 -14.36 2.06 1.12
CA SER A 115 -14.99 1.26 0.05
C SER A 115 -13.97 0.46 -0.76
N SER A 116 -12.80 1.04 -1.01
CA SER A 116 -11.76 0.44 -1.84
C SER A 116 -10.35 0.92 -1.50
N ILE A 117 -9.38 0.20 -2.06
CA ILE A 117 -7.95 0.52 -1.97
C ILE A 117 -7.45 0.62 -3.41
N TYR A 118 -6.66 1.66 -3.72
CA TYR A 118 -6.18 1.86 -5.08
C TYR A 118 -4.75 2.43 -5.13
N LEU A 119 -4.15 2.33 -6.31
CA LEU A 119 -2.83 2.87 -6.60
C LEU A 119 -2.63 3.12 -8.09
N HIS A 120 -1.56 3.82 -8.43
CA HIS A 120 -1.12 4.02 -9.80
C HIS A 120 0.09 3.14 -10.10
N VAL A 121 0.05 2.44 -11.22
CA VAL A 121 1.16 1.64 -11.75
C VAL A 121 1.59 2.19 -13.10
N TRP A 122 2.88 2.40 -13.31
CA TRP A 122 3.40 2.76 -14.62
C TRP A 122 3.06 1.69 -15.65
N VAL A 123 2.58 2.10 -16.83
CA VAL A 123 2.07 1.18 -17.87
C VAL A 123 3.08 0.12 -18.34
N LYS A 124 4.38 0.33 -18.11
CA LYS A 124 5.42 -0.67 -18.41
C LYS A 124 5.80 -1.54 -17.22
N ASN A 125 5.34 -1.26 -16.02
CA ASN A 125 5.71 -2.03 -14.82
C ASN A 125 4.88 -3.31 -14.68
N LYS A 126 5.15 -4.29 -15.55
CA LYS A 126 4.45 -5.58 -15.56
C LYS A 126 4.67 -6.41 -14.28
N GLU A 127 5.79 -6.20 -13.60
CA GLU A 127 6.08 -6.87 -12.33
C GLU A 127 5.12 -6.40 -11.23
N ALA A 128 4.94 -5.08 -11.09
CA ALA A 128 4.00 -4.52 -10.14
C ALA A 128 2.56 -4.95 -10.46
N MET A 129 2.14 -4.93 -11.73
CA MET A 129 0.80 -5.38 -12.13
C MET A 129 0.53 -6.82 -11.67
N ARG A 130 1.45 -7.75 -11.99
CA ARG A 130 1.35 -9.16 -11.55
C ARG A 130 1.40 -9.33 -10.04
N PHE A 131 2.10 -8.43 -9.34
CA PHE A 131 2.13 -8.44 -7.89
C PHE A 131 0.76 -8.07 -7.32
N TYR A 132 0.16 -6.95 -7.75
CA TYR A 132 -1.13 -6.49 -7.23
C TYR A 132 -2.31 -7.38 -7.65
N GLU A 133 -2.26 -7.97 -8.85
CA GLU A 133 -3.25 -8.94 -9.30
C GLU A 133 -3.43 -10.13 -8.33
N LYS A 134 -2.34 -10.58 -7.69
CA LYS A 134 -2.39 -11.66 -6.67
C LYS A 134 -3.14 -11.29 -5.40
N PHE A 135 -3.44 -10.01 -5.20
CA PHE A 135 -4.21 -9.49 -4.07
C PHE A 135 -5.58 -8.96 -4.48
N ASP A 136 -6.12 -9.44 -5.59
CA ASP A 136 -7.44 -9.09 -6.12
C ASP A 136 -7.59 -7.62 -6.56
N PHE A 137 -6.47 -6.94 -6.82
CA PHE A 137 -6.51 -5.66 -7.52
C PHE A 137 -6.79 -5.92 -9.00
N VAL A 138 -7.62 -5.07 -9.59
CA VAL A 138 -7.97 -5.10 -11.01
C VAL A 138 -7.66 -3.76 -11.66
N GLU A 139 -7.31 -3.82 -12.93
CA GLU A 139 -7.10 -2.64 -13.76
C GLU A 139 -8.42 -1.89 -13.93
N LYS A 140 -8.40 -0.57 -13.78
CA LYS A 140 -9.57 0.31 -13.93
C LYS A 140 -9.45 1.20 -15.15
N GLU A 141 -8.54 2.15 -15.13
CA GLU A 141 -8.39 3.11 -16.20
C GLU A 141 -6.94 3.54 -16.38
N THR A 142 -6.62 4.04 -17.57
CA THR A 142 -5.32 4.64 -17.87
C THR A 142 -5.37 6.15 -17.67
N VAL A 143 -4.44 6.66 -16.86
CA VAL A 143 -4.25 8.10 -16.65
C VAL A 143 -3.09 8.55 -17.52
N GLN A 144 -3.41 9.30 -18.59
CA GLN A 144 -2.41 9.81 -19.51
C GLN A 144 -1.57 10.93 -18.87
N GLY A 145 -0.28 10.91 -19.14
CA GLY A 145 0.63 11.98 -18.70
C GLY A 145 0.83 12.05 -17.17
N TYR A 146 0.60 10.98 -16.46
CA TYR A 146 0.70 10.94 -15.00
C TYR A 146 2.14 11.17 -14.51
N TYR A 147 3.12 10.53 -15.14
CA TYR A 147 4.53 10.68 -14.80
C TYR A 147 5.21 11.71 -15.69
N LYS A 148 6.02 12.59 -15.09
CA LYS A 148 6.70 13.68 -15.84
C LYS A 148 8.07 13.30 -16.39
N ARG A 149 8.68 12.20 -15.90
CA ARG A 149 10.10 11.89 -16.14
C ARG A 149 10.34 10.51 -16.76
N VAL A 150 9.30 9.83 -17.18
CA VAL A 150 9.39 8.50 -17.82
C VAL A 150 8.62 8.46 -19.12
N SER A 151 8.96 7.56 -20.03
CA SER A 151 8.29 7.38 -21.31
C SER A 151 7.87 5.91 -21.51
N PRO A 152 6.60 5.66 -21.80
CA PRO A 152 5.46 6.58 -21.83
C PRO A 152 5.16 7.18 -20.45
N PRO A 153 4.53 8.37 -20.36
CA PRO A 153 4.26 9.02 -19.08
C PRO A 153 3.01 8.48 -18.35
N ASP A 154 2.38 7.46 -18.88
CA ASP A 154 1.05 7.03 -18.49
C ASP A 154 1.10 6.04 -17.30
N ALA A 155 0.06 6.12 -16.47
CA ALA A 155 -0.19 5.18 -15.38
C ALA A 155 -1.52 4.44 -15.58
N ILE A 156 -1.64 3.30 -14.95
CA ILE A 156 -2.89 2.55 -14.85
C ILE A 156 -3.31 2.58 -13.38
N ILE A 157 -4.57 2.91 -13.11
CA ILE A 157 -5.17 2.76 -11.80
C ILE A 157 -5.51 1.30 -11.59
N TRP A 158 -5.00 0.73 -10.51
CA TRP A 158 -5.34 -0.58 -9.99
C TRP A 158 -6.13 -0.41 -8.71
N GLU A 159 -7.25 -1.09 -8.58
CA GLU A 159 -8.17 -0.94 -7.46
C GLU A 159 -8.69 -2.29 -6.99
N ARG A 160 -8.85 -2.43 -5.67
CA ARG A 160 -9.45 -3.56 -4.99
C ARG A 160 -10.56 -3.05 -4.08
N ASN A 161 -11.77 -3.58 -4.19
CA ASN A 161 -12.82 -3.31 -3.23
C ASN A 161 -12.48 -3.88 -1.87
N ARG A 162 -12.85 -3.17 -0.80
CA ARG A 162 -12.75 -3.71 0.56
C ARG A 162 -13.55 -5.01 0.67
N LYS A 163 -12.96 -6.03 1.29
CA LYS A 163 -13.67 -7.27 1.59
C LYS A 163 -14.45 -7.08 2.88
N VAL A 164 -15.76 -7.23 2.81
CA VAL A 164 -16.62 -7.29 3.99
C VAL A 164 -16.67 -8.74 4.43
N GLU A 165 -16.25 -9.05 5.66
CA GLU A 165 -16.53 -10.36 6.23
C GLU A 165 -18.05 -10.56 6.24
N LYS A 166 -18.52 -11.60 5.56
CA LYS A 166 -19.89 -12.05 5.72
C LYS A 166 -20.00 -12.53 7.17
N SER A 167 -20.59 -11.71 8.05
CA SER A 167 -20.99 -12.17 9.36
C SER A 167 -21.79 -13.46 9.16
N VAL A 168 -21.27 -14.57 9.69
CA VAL A 168 -22.02 -15.80 9.81
C VAL A 168 -23.13 -15.48 10.80
N VAL A 169 -24.28 -15.09 10.26
CA VAL A 169 -25.52 -15.05 11.03
C VAL A 169 -25.81 -16.51 11.38
N ARG A 170 -25.31 -16.94 12.53
CA ARG A 170 -25.85 -18.13 13.19
C ARG A 170 -27.30 -17.77 13.53
N ALA A 171 -28.21 -18.23 12.70
CA ALA A 171 -29.61 -18.29 13.06
C ALA A 171 -29.67 -19.10 14.36
N ALA A 172 -29.88 -18.41 15.47
CA ALA A 172 -30.34 -19.05 16.69
C ALA A 172 -31.71 -19.60 16.36
N ALA A 173 -31.79 -20.88 16.09
CA ALA A 173 -33.07 -21.59 16.04
C ALA A 173 -33.68 -21.44 17.44
N ALA A 174 -34.74 -20.65 17.52
CA ALA A 174 -35.57 -20.52 18.69
C ALA A 174 -36.29 -21.86 18.89
N TYR A 175 -36.21 -22.36 20.08
CA TYR A 175 -37.16 -23.33 20.64
C TYR A 175 -38.40 -22.57 21.11
#